data_9ac68aa217ff44c1cdc015564006ea15
#
_entry.id   9ac68aa217ff44c1cdc015564006ea15
#
_cell.length_a   1.000
_cell.length_b   1.000
_cell.length_c   1.000
_cell.angle_alpha   90.00
_cell.angle_beta   90.00
_cell.angle_gamma   90.00
#
_symmetry.space_group_name_H-M   'P 1'
#
loop_
_entity.id
_entity.type
_entity.pdbx_description
1 polymer ?
#
loop_
_entity_poly.entity_id
_entity_poly.type
_entity_poly.pdbx_seq_one_letter_code
_entity_poly.pdbx_strand_id
1 'polypeptide(L)'
;MKPNMPTHQAPLDAVARKAVAPVICYPVDGLARPDLAPFHAARAGWRRVSETVVPPRQARCFDVPAGHFFRITSVEGPQVGDLNLWAAQDLSERFFSGKTRALHGTHLSAGDRMWSCLPYLRPMALITDDSLDWYGFDAFGGSVHDVIGTRCDPYTHNLLGGGQYHHCCHSNLTRAVADRFNLPLQAAEFAVHDVLNVFMCTGFTRDTGQYFMKASPVRPGDFIELFADIDLLGALSACPGGDCSAEHSSDQAACHPLLVEVFRPMAPPVGWAPSPANGYDRSHGR
;
A
#
# COMPACT_ATOMS: atom_id res chain seq x y z
N MET A 1 8.94 27.20 1.55
CA MET A 1 9.44 26.80 0.21
C MET A 1 10.93 27.10 0.18
N LYS A 2 11.81 26.11 0.07
CA LYS A 2 13.22 26.38 -0.24
C LYS A 2 13.28 26.54 -1.76
N PRO A 3 13.52 27.72 -2.31
CA PRO A 3 13.89 27.80 -3.71
C PRO A 3 15.20 27.02 -3.83
N ASN A 4 15.23 26.01 -4.67
CA ASN A 4 16.45 25.36 -5.11
C ASN A 4 17.21 26.39 -5.96
N MET A 5 17.78 27.40 -5.30
CA MET A 5 18.65 28.38 -5.97
C MET A 5 19.91 27.64 -6.37
N PRO A 6 20.17 27.47 -7.67
CA PRO A 6 21.38 26.82 -8.12
C PRO A 6 22.59 27.63 -7.66
N THR A 7 23.52 26.97 -6.97
CA THR A 7 24.78 27.58 -6.52
C THR A 7 25.85 27.62 -7.61
N HIS A 8 25.63 26.90 -8.70
CA HIS A 8 26.54 26.84 -9.85
C HIS A 8 25.91 27.47 -11.09
N GLN A 9 26.73 28.14 -11.89
CA GLN A 9 26.29 28.64 -13.19
C GLN A 9 25.94 27.48 -14.12
N ALA A 10 24.81 27.58 -14.81
CA ALA A 10 24.43 26.59 -15.80
C ALA A 10 25.46 26.50 -16.92
N PRO A 11 25.86 25.29 -17.37
CA PRO A 11 26.76 25.12 -18.49
C PRO A 11 26.09 25.58 -19.80
N LEU A 12 26.92 25.90 -20.82
CA LEU A 12 26.41 26.39 -22.10
C LEU A 12 25.45 25.43 -22.80
N ASP A 13 25.60 24.13 -22.56
CA ASP A 13 24.76 23.05 -23.10
C ASP A 13 23.62 22.61 -22.19
N ALA A 14 23.29 23.39 -21.15
CA ALA A 14 22.26 23.03 -20.17
C ALA A 14 20.89 22.71 -20.79
N VAL A 15 20.51 23.47 -21.83
CA VAL A 15 19.24 23.24 -22.54
C VAL A 15 19.25 21.89 -23.25
N ALA A 16 20.31 21.53 -23.92
CA ALA A 16 20.46 20.27 -24.61
C ALA A 16 20.46 19.09 -23.63
N ARG A 17 21.16 19.23 -22.49
CA ARG A 17 21.14 18.19 -21.42
C ARG A 17 19.75 17.97 -20.84
N LYS A 18 18.96 19.03 -20.67
CA LYS A 18 17.57 18.93 -20.18
C LYS A 18 16.61 18.36 -21.21
N ALA A 19 16.93 18.45 -22.49
CA ALA A 19 16.09 17.98 -23.59
C ALA A 19 16.24 16.47 -23.89
N VAL A 20 17.16 15.78 -23.19
CA VAL A 20 17.32 14.32 -23.37
C VAL A 20 16.02 13.62 -22.94
N ALA A 21 15.48 12.80 -23.85
CA ALA A 21 14.25 12.06 -23.58
C ALA A 21 14.47 11.01 -22.50
N PRO A 22 13.49 10.82 -21.58
CA PRO A 22 13.55 9.77 -20.57
C PRO A 22 13.35 8.39 -21.19
N VAL A 23 13.90 7.37 -20.53
CA VAL A 23 13.63 5.96 -20.82
C VAL A 23 12.92 5.36 -19.62
N ILE A 24 11.82 4.64 -19.86
CA ILE A 24 11.08 3.92 -18.82
C ILE A 24 11.88 2.66 -18.47
N CYS A 25 12.35 2.57 -17.22
CA CYS A 25 13.19 1.44 -16.77
C CYS A 25 12.46 0.08 -16.80
N TYR A 26 11.19 0.09 -16.41
CA TYR A 26 10.33 -1.09 -16.38
C TYR A 26 9.02 -0.75 -17.09
N PRO A 27 8.94 -0.99 -18.42
CA PRO A 27 7.72 -0.74 -19.18
C PRO A 27 6.56 -1.57 -18.62
N VAL A 28 5.36 -0.99 -18.55
CA VAL A 28 4.16 -1.66 -18.00
C VAL A 28 3.77 -2.93 -18.74
N ASP A 29 4.13 -3.04 -20.01
CA ASP A 29 3.97 -4.24 -20.85
C ASP A 29 5.07 -5.28 -20.65
N GLY A 30 6.13 -4.95 -19.91
CA GLY A 30 7.20 -5.90 -19.53
C GLY A 30 6.75 -6.98 -18.55
N LEU A 31 5.65 -6.74 -17.81
CA LEU A 31 4.95 -7.74 -17.01
C LEU A 31 3.58 -7.99 -17.61
N ALA A 32 3.29 -9.25 -17.96
CA ALA A 32 1.97 -9.61 -18.43
C ALA A 32 0.90 -9.22 -17.39
N ARG A 33 -0.05 -8.37 -17.79
CA ARG A 33 -1.22 -8.09 -16.93
C ARG A 33 -2.01 -9.38 -16.76
N PRO A 34 -2.44 -9.70 -15.55
CA PRO A 34 -3.27 -10.87 -15.31
C PRO A 34 -4.63 -10.70 -15.98
N ASP A 35 -5.14 -11.78 -16.55
CA ASP A 35 -6.57 -11.84 -16.86
C ASP A 35 -7.35 -11.94 -15.55
N LEU A 36 -8.22 -10.96 -15.29
CA LEU A 36 -9.04 -10.93 -14.08
C LEU A 36 -10.31 -11.78 -14.18
N ALA A 37 -10.70 -12.22 -15.36
CA ALA A 37 -11.93 -12.99 -15.56
C ALA A 37 -11.99 -14.28 -14.71
N PRO A 38 -10.92 -15.09 -14.60
CA PRO A 38 -10.90 -16.26 -13.72
C PRO A 38 -11.09 -15.92 -12.24
N PHE A 39 -10.53 -14.79 -11.79
CA PHE A 39 -10.68 -14.31 -10.40
C PHE A 39 -12.12 -13.85 -10.14
N HIS A 40 -12.72 -13.09 -11.05
CA HIS A 40 -14.11 -12.68 -10.95
C HIS A 40 -15.07 -13.88 -10.96
N ALA A 41 -14.80 -14.89 -11.82
CA ALA A 41 -15.58 -16.12 -11.84
C ALA A 41 -15.47 -16.91 -10.52
N ALA A 42 -14.31 -16.93 -9.87
CA ALA A 42 -14.09 -17.63 -8.61
C ALA A 42 -14.86 -17.04 -7.43
N ARG A 43 -15.40 -15.82 -7.54
CA ARG A 43 -16.28 -15.20 -6.54
C ARG A 43 -17.65 -15.90 -6.45
N ALA A 44 -18.05 -16.64 -7.49
CA ALA A 44 -19.32 -17.33 -7.48
C ALA A 44 -19.36 -18.37 -6.35
N GLY A 45 -20.27 -18.16 -5.39
CA GLY A 45 -20.44 -19.04 -4.24
C GLY A 45 -19.32 -19.00 -3.19
N TRP A 46 -18.43 -18.04 -3.24
CA TRP A 46 -17.42 -17.86 -2.20
C TRP A 46 -18.06 -17.66 -0.82
N ARG A 47 -17.32 -17.97 0.25
CA ARG A 47 -17.80 -17.82 1.61
C ARG A 47 -16.87 -16.94 2.41
N ARG A 48 -17.42 -15.99 3.15
CA ARG A 48 -16.66 -15.22 4.13
C ARG A 48 -16.20 -16.17 5.25
N VAL A 49 -14.89 -16.21 5.49
CA VAL A 49 -14.26 -17.08 6.51
C VAL A 49 -13.76 -16.29 7.71
N SER A 50 -13.49 -15.01 7.55
CA SER A 50 -13.18 -14.11 8.66
C SER A 50 -13.61 -12.67 8.36
N GLU A 51 -13.77 -11.92 9.44
CA GLU A 51 -14.10 -10.50 9.44
C GLU A 51 -13.29 -9.82 10.54
N THR A 52 -12.69 -8.68 10.23
CA THR A 52 -11.90 -7.89 11.18
C THR A 52 -12.30 -6.43 11.05
N VAL A 53 -12.93 -5.88 12.06
CA VAL A 53 -13.19 -4.45 12.17
C VAL A 53 -11.93 -3.77 12.70
N VAL A 54 -11.42 -2.80 11.98
CA VAL A 54 -10.30 -1.95 12.38
C VAL A 54 -10.88 -0.65 12.94
N PRO A 55 -10.84 -0.44 14.26
CA PRO A 55 -11.41 0.77 14.85
C PRO A 55 -10.64 2.03 14.42
N PRO A 56 -11.28 3.20 14.48
CA PRO A 56 -10.62 4.48 14.20
C PRO A 56 -9.34 4.65 15.02
N ARG A 57 -8.27 5.14 14.40
CA ARG A 57 -6.96 5.41 15.04
C ARG A 57 -6.31 4.16 15.68
N GLN A 58 -6.64 2.97 15.20
CA GLN A 58 -6.05 1.71 15.63
C GLN A 58 -5.64 0.86 14.44
N ALA A 59 -4.92 -0.21 14.71
CA ALA A 59 -4.65 -1.25 13.72
C ALA A 59 -5.11 -2.63 14.22
N ARG A 60 -5.36 -3.53 13.28
CA ARG A 60 -5.63 -4.95 13.55
C ARG A 60 -4.86 -5.82 12.56
N CYS A 61 -4.34 -6.94 13.07
CA CYS A 61 -3.81 -8.00 12.22
C CYS A 61 -4.93 -8.94 11.77
N PHE A 62 -4.73 -9.54 10.60
CA PHE A 62 -5.61 -10.54 10.00
C PHE A 62 -4.81 -11.54 9.16
N ASP A 63 -5.29 -12.76 9.05
CA ASP A 63 -4.65 -13.82 8.27
C ASP A 63 -5.41 -14.02 6.96
N VAL A 64 -4.69 -14.20 5.85
CA VAL A 64 -5.27 -14.54 4.54
C VAL A 64 -4.53 -15.73 3.96
N PRO A 65 -5.14 -16.93 3.96
CA PRO A 65 -4.52 -18.10 3.31
C PRO A 65 -4.34 -17.87 1.80
N ALA A 66 -3.30 -18.47 1.23
CA ALA A 66 -3.09 -18.51 -0.21
C ALA A 66 -4.37 -18.98 -0.94
N GLY A 67 -4.68 -18.35 -2.07
CA GLY A 67 -5.88 -18.68 -2.82
C GLY A 67 -7.19 -18.10 -2.27
N HIS A 68 -7.12 -17.24 -1.26
CA HIS A 68 -8.28 -16.52 -0.73
C HIS A 68 -8.31 -15.07 -1.20
N PHE A 69 -9.51 -14.52 -1.28
CA PHE A 69 -9.71 -13.09 -1.47
C PHE A 69 -9.77 -12.38 -0.13
N PHE A 70 -9.36 -11.13 -0.09
CA PHE A 70 -9.66 -10.25 1.03
C PHE A 70 -10.04 -8.87 0.51
N ARG A 71 -11.00 -8.26 1.19
CA ARG A 71 -11.55 -6.97 0.83
C ARG A 71 -11.42 -6.01 1.98
N ILE A 72 -10.95 -4.80 1.70
CA ILE A 72 -10.91 -3.69 2.64
C ILE A 72 -12.00 -2.72 2.22
N THR A 73 -12.92 -2.43 3.13
CA THR A 73 -14.10 -1.60 2.87
C THR A 73 -14.16 -0.41 3.83
N SER A 74 -14.49 0.76 3.32
CA SER A 74 -14.90 1.93 4.10
C SER A 74 -16.37 1.76 4.49
N VAL A 75 -16.70 1.73 5.79
CA VAL A 75 -18.05 1.32 6.23
C VAL A 75 -18.96 2.45 6.69
N GLU A 76 -18.43 3.44 7.42
CA GLU A 76 -19.26 4.49 8.05
C GLU A 76 -19.02 5.89 7.48
N GLY A 77 -17.86 6.15 6.93
CA GLY A 77 -17.47 7.46 6.42
C GLY A 77 -16.15 7.39 5.66
N PRO A 78 -15.69 8.51 5.07
CA PRO A 78 -14.44 8.52 4.33
C PRO A 78 -13.27 8.25 5.28
N GLN A 79 -12.56 7.14 5.06
CA GLN A 79 -11.44 6.71 5.89
C GLN A 79 -10.33 6.12 5.03
N VAL A 80 -9.11 6.61 5.20
CA VAL A 80 -7.91 6.01 4.60
C VAL A 80 -7.25 5.03 5.55
N GLY A 81 -6.50 4.07 5.01
CA GLY A 81 -5.82 3.05 5.80
C GLY A 81 -4.44 2.72 5.28
N ASP A 82 -3.57 2.30 6.19
CA ASP A 82 -2.21 1.89 5.91
C ASP A 82 -2.07 0.38 6.05
N LEU A 83 -1.84 -0.32 4.92
CA LEU A 83 -1.75 -1.77 4.86
C LEU A 83 -0.30 -2.24 4.83
N ASN A 84 0.09 -3.05 5.82
CA ASN A 84 1.29 -3.88 5.76
C ASN A 84 0.93 -5.33 5.42
N LEU A 85 1.78 -6.03 4.65
CA LEU A 85 1.67 -7.44 4.33
C LEU A 85 3.00 -8.16 4.55
N TRP A 86 2.96 -9.34 5.15
CA TRP A 86 4.07 -10.27 5.32
C TRP A 86 3.66 -11.65 4.80
N ALA A 87 4.64 -12.45 4.40
CA ALA A 87 4.42 -13.89 4.31
C ALA A 87 4.11 -14.44 5.71
N ALA A 88 3.03 -15.20 5.87
CA ALA A 88 2.55 -15.63 7.18
C ALA A 88 3.56 -16.47 7.97
N GLN A 89 4.47 -17.15 7.28
CA GLN A 89 5.47 -18.04 7.88
C GLN A 89 6.83 -17.36 8.10
N ASP A 90 7.05 -16.15 7.52
CA ASP A 90 8.34 -15.47 7.57
C ASP A 90 8.16 -13.95 7.46
N LEU A 91 8.21 -13.25 8.59
CA LEU A 91 8.08 -11.79 8.64
C LEU A 91 9.24 -11.04 7.96
N SER A 92 10.33 -11.72 7.59
CA SER A 92 11.39 -11.12 6.78
C SER A 92 10.97 -10.96 5.32
N GLU A 93 10.05 -11.80 4.82
CA GLU A 93 9.41 -11.62 3.53
C GLU A 93 8.18 -10.71 3.66
N ARG A 94 8.33 -9.48 3.26
CA ARG A 94 7.34 -8.42 3.43
C ARG A 94 7.13 -7.60 2.17
N PHE A 95 6.02 -6.90 2.10
CA PHE A 95 5.69 -6.03 0.99
C PHE A 95 6.79 -4.97 0.75
N PHE A 96 7.13 -4.76 -0.51
CA PHE A 96 8.15 -3.82 -0.96
C PHE A 96 7.55 -2.74 -1.87
N SER A 97 7.14 -1.63 -1.28
CA SER A 97 6.54 -0.50 -1.98
C SER A 97 7.42 0.02 -3.12
N GLY A 98 8.73 0.13 -2.89
CA GLY A 98 9.69 0.65 -3.87
C GLY A 98 9.77 -0.18 -5.15
N LYS A 99 9.78 -1.52 -5.06
CA LYS A 99 9.78 -2.38 -6.25
C LYS A 99 8.40 -2.46 -6.90
N THR A 100 7.34 -2.51 -6.11
CA THR A 100 5.96 -2.47 -6.59
C THR A 100 5.73 -1.20 -7.41
N ARG A 101 6.13 -0.03 -6.89
CA ARG A 101 6.06 1.24 -7.60
C ARG A 101 6.85 1.22 -8.92
N ALA A 102 8.05 0.67 -8.92
CA ALA A 102 8.89 0.61 -10.10
C ALA A 102 8.27 -0.25 -11.22
N LEU A 103 7.49 -1.28 -10.86
CA LEU A 103 6.87 -2.23 -11.80
C LEU A 103 5.47 -1.82 -12.25
N HIS A 104 4.69 -1.12 -11.41
CA HIS A 104 3.27 -0.83 -11.67
C HIS A 104 2.96 0.68 -11.71
N GLY A 105 3.84 1.55 -11.16
CA GLY A 105 3.57 2.97 -11.03
C GLY A 105 3.30 3.38 -9.58
N THR A 106 2.95 4.64 -9.40
CA THR A 106 2.86 5.28 -8.07
C THR A 106 1.58 4.92 -7.32
N HIS A 107 0.53 4.56 -8.03
CA HIS A 107 -0.77 4.22 -7.49
C HIS A 107 -1.21 2.89 -8.10
N LEU A 108 -1.79 2.04 -7.26
CA LEU A 108 -2.20 0.70 -7.65
C LEU A 108 -3.71 0.63 -7.86
N SER A 109 -4.15 -0.23 -8.79
CA SER A 109 -5.55 -0.54 -9.03
C SER A 109 -5.70 -1.97 -9.54
N ALA A 110 -6.89 -2.35 -9.96
CA ALA A 110 -7.19 -3.70 -10.45
C ALA A 110 -6.22 -4.16 -11.55
N GLY A 111 -5.65 -5.34 -11.39
CA GLY A 111 -4.61 -5.93 -12.25
C GLY A 111 -3.17 -5.71 -11.77
N ASP A 112 -2.94 -4.84 -10.79
CA ASP A 112 -1.61 -4.65 -10.22
C ASP A 112 -1.32 -5.66 -9.10
N ARG A 113 -0.02 -5.98 -8.93
CA ARG A 113 0.46 -6.92 -7.92
C ARG A 113 1.27 -6.21 -6.84
N MET A 114 1.09 -6.64 -5.61
CA MET A 114 1.97 -6.28 -4.50
C MET A 114 3.13 -7.27 -4.44
N TRP A 115 4.36 -6.77 -4.51
CA TRP A 115 5.56 -7.60 -4.57
C TRP A 115 6.28 -7.67 -3.23
N SER A 116 6.85 -8.85 -2.90
CA SER A 116 7.68 -9.01 -1.72
C SER A 116 9.08 -8.43 -1.91
N CYS A 117 9.77 -8.22 -0.79
CA CYS A 117 11.13 -7.71 -0.76
C CYS A 117 12.15 -8.73 -1.30
N LEU A 118 13.35 -8.24 -1.62
CA LEU A 118 14.49 -9.11 -1.89
C LEU A 118 14.86 -9.88 -0.62
N PRO A 119 15.30 -11.12 -0.76
CA PRO A 119 15.64 -11.83 -2.01
C PRO A 119 14.46 -12.62 -2.62
N TYR A 120 13.27 -12.56 -2.05
CA TYR A 120 12.12 -13.38 -2.47
C TYR A 120 11.53 -12.90 -3.79
N LEU A 121 11.27 -11.61 -3.93
CA LEU A 121 10.71 -10.91 -5.09
C LEU A 121 9.67 -11.74 -5.87
N ARG A 122 8.56 -12.02 -5.24
CA ARG A 122 7.40 -12.70 -5.82
C ARG A 122 6.12 -11.91 -5.54
N PRO A 123 5.05 -12.12 -6.33
CA PRO A 123 3.74 -11.58 -6.00
C PRO A 123 3.28 -12.09 -4.63
N MET A 124 2.82 -11.20 -3.78
CA MET A 124 2.16 -11.50 -2.50
C MET A 124 0.66 -11.49 -2.66
N ALA A 125 0.15 -10.48 -3.36
CA ALA A 125 -1.26 -10.30 -3.63
C ALA A 125 -1.48 -9.62 -4.98
N LEU A 126 -2.61 -9.94 -5.61
CA LEU A 126 -3.13 -9.31 -6.81
C LEU A 126 -4.36 -8.48 -6.46
N ILE A 127 -4.43 -7.22 -6.88
CA ILE A 127 -5.65 -6.42 -6.78
C ILE A 127 -6.62 -6.92 -7.85
N THR A 128 -7.76 -7.46 -7.42
CA THR A 128 -8.75 -8.07 -8.32
C THR A 128 -9.95 -7.17 -8.60
N ASP A 129 -10.16 -6.15 -7.74
CA ASP A 129 -11.24 -5.18 -7.90
C ASP A 129 -10.95 -3.92 -7.08
N ASP A 130 -11.41 -2.79 -7.57
CA ASP A 130 -11.22 -1.49 -6.96
C ASP A 130 -12.41 -0.59 -7.31
N SER A 131 -13.24 -0.26 -6.32
CA SER A 131 -14.41 0.58 -6.56
C SER A 131 -14.06 2.03 -6.89
N LEU A 132 -12.80 2.44 -6.71
CA LEU A 132 -12.28 3.76 -7.01
C LEU A 132 -11.46 3.83 -8.30
N ASP A 133 -11.43 2.77 -9.12
CA ASP A 133 -10.68 2.71 -10.39
C ASP A 133 -11.08 3.83 -11.38
N TRP A 134 -12.32 4.32 -11.27
CA TRP A 134 -12.85 5.43 -12.05
C TRP A 134 -12.14 6.77 -11.80
N TYR A 135 -11.43 6.91 -10.64
CA TYR A 135 -10.82 8.19 -10.27
C TYR A 135 -9.63 8.54 -11.18
N GLY A 136 -8.79 7.56 -11.52
CA GLY A 136 -7.62 7.80 -12.35
C GLY A 136 -6.68 8.85 -11.73
N PHE A 137 -6.08 9.69 -12.59
CA PHE A 137 -5.28 10.84 -12.16
C PHE A 137 -6.07 12.14 -12.35
N ASP A 138 -6.11 12.96 -11.31
CA ASP A 138 -6.76 14.27 -11.35
C ASP A 138 -5.87 15.37 -11.94
N ALA A 139 -6.39 16.60 -12.03
CA ALA A 139 -5.69 17.75 -12.60
C ALA A 139 -4.40 18.14 -11.84
N PHE A 140 -4.28 17.71 -10.58
CA PHE A 140 -3.08 17.95 -9.76
C PHE A 140 -2.06 16.81 -9.89
N GLY A 141 -2.41 15.72 -10.56
CA GLY A 141 -1.61 14.50 -10.63
C GLY A 141 -1.78 13.60 -9.41
N GLY A 142 -2.87 13.78 -8.66
CA GLY A 142 -3.25 12.93 -7.55
C GLY A 142 -4.06 11.71 -8.01
N SER A 143 -3.88 10.58 -7.35
CA SER A 143 -4.67 9.37 -7.51
C SER A 143 -4.76 8.63 -6.18
N VAL A 144 -5.50 7.52 -6.14
CA VAL A 144 -5.73 6.73 -4.91
C VAL A 144 -4.84 5.49 -4.84
N HIS A 145 -4.72 4.89 -3.66
CA HIS A 145 -3.98 3.66 -3.41
C HIS A 145 -2.48 3.77 -3.69
N ASP A 146 -1.84 4.78 -3.11
CA ASP A 146 -0.43 5.03 -3.40
C ASP A 146 0.54 4.07 -2.71
N VAL A 147 1.69 3.90 -3.37
CA VAL A 147 2.89 3.24 -2.87
C VAL A 147 4.10 4.18 -2.92
N ILE A 148 3.86 5.49 -2.82
CA ILE A 148 4.85 6.56 -2.92
C ILE A 148 5.31 6.98 -1.55
N GLY A 149 4.32 7.33 -0.73
CA GLY A 149 4.51 7.76 0.63
C GLY A 149 4.85 6.57 1.52
N THR A 150 4.92 6.87 2.76
CA THR A 150 4.99 5.89 3.82
C THR A 150 3.88 6.20 4.80
N ARG A 151 3.86 5.57 5.92
CA ARG A 151 2.90 5.80 6.99
C ARG A 151 3.28 7.02 7.82
N CYS A 152 2.31 7.67 8.44
CA CYS A 152 2.57 8.66 9.48
C CYS A 152 3.26 8.00 10.69
N ASP A 153 4.23 8.69 11.28
CA ASP A 153 5.08 8.16 12.33
C ASP A 153 5.43 9.22 13.40
N PRO A 154 5.77 8.79 14.63
CA PRO A 154 6.06 9.73 15.71
C PRO A 154 7.42 10.41 15.56
N TYR A 155 8.35 9.85 14.82
CA TYR A 155 9.69 10.40 14.63
C TYR A 155 9.65 11.64 13.74
N THR A 156 8.96 11.56 12.60
CA THR A 156 8.75 12.69 11.69
C THR A 156 7.93 13.77 12.39
N HIS A 157 6.89 13.39 13.17
CA HIS A 157 6.09 14.34 13.93
C HIS A 157 6.96 15.11 14.94
N ASN A 158 7.81 14.41 15.69
CA ASN A 158 8.76 15.03 16.62
C ASN A 158 9.79 15.92 15.90
N LEU A 159 10.32 15.45 14.74
CA LEU A 159 11.27 16.23 13.94
C LEU A 159 10.70 17.57 13.46
N LEU A 160 9.41 17.62 13.16
CA LEU A 160 8.71 18.83 12.69
C LEU A 160 8.18 19.71 13.83
N GLY A 161 8.58 19.45 15.08
CA GLY A 161 8.23 20.27 16.25
C GLY A 161 6.86 19.96 16.86
N GLY A 162 6.20 18.89 16.40
CA GLY A 162 5.02 18.33 17.06
C GLY A 162 5.42 17.54 18.31
N GLY A 163 4.50 17.37 19.25
CA GLY A 163 4.72 16.52 20.43
C GLY A 163 4.77 15.02 20.06
N GLN A 164 4.87 14.17 21.05
CA GLN A 164 4.76 12.72 20.85
C GLN A 164 3.29 12.37 20.55
N TYR A 165 3.05 11.79 19.36
CA TYR A 165 1.72 11.33 18.96
C TYR A 165 1.74 9.83 18.71
N HIS A 166 1.07 9.08 19.58
CA HIS A 166 1.14 7.62 19.62
C HIS A 166 0.01 6.90 18.88
N HIS A 167 -0.92 7.63 18.26
CA HIS A 167 -2.01 7.05 17.47
C HIS A 167 -1.76 7.11 15.95
N CYS A 168 -0.56 7.52 15.52
CA CYS A 168 -0.14 7.45 14.12
C CYS A 168 -0.09 6.00 13.60
N CYS A 169 -0.15 5.83 12.29
CA CYS A 169 -0.22 4.49 11.69
C CYS A 169 0.99 3.62 12.02
N HIS A 170 2.20 4.20 12.08
CA HIS A 170 3.40 3.46 12.50
C HIS A 170 3.24 2.84 13.89
N SER A 171 2.83 3.65 14.88
CA SER A 171 2.62 3.16 16.25
C SER A 171 1.45 2.18 16.35
N ASN A 172 0.37 2.39 15.57
CA ASN A 172 -0.76 1.48 15.51
C ASN A 172 -0.35 0.10 14.99
N LEU A 173 0.36 0.07 13.85
CA LEU A 173 0.86 -1.17 13.24
C LEU A 173 1.86 -1.87 14.17
N THR A 174 2.77 -1.12 14.81
CA THR A 174 3.72 -1.68 15.77
C THR A 174 3.00 -2.37 16.93
N ARG A 175 1.99 -1.73 17.54
CA ARG A 175 1.20 -2.36 18.60
C ARG A 175 0.46 -3.60 18.12
N ALA A 176 -0.18 -3.55 16.95
CA ALA A 176 -0.91 -4.69 16.40
C ALA A 176 0.01 -5.90 16.16
N VAL A 177 1.23 -5.69 15.65
CA VAL A 177 2.24 -6.74 15.47
C VAL A 177 2.75 -7.25 16.81
N ALA A 178 3.03 -6.34 17.77
CA ALA A 178 3.46 -6.71 19.12
C ALA A 178 2.43 -7.61 19.81
N ASP A 179 1.15 -7.23 19.77
CA ASP A 179 0.04 -8.00 20.37
C ASP A 179 -0.13 -9.34 19.66
N ARG A 180 -0.03 -9.38 18.32
CA ARG A 180 -0.24 -10.61 17.52
C ARG A 180 0.81 -11.68 17.82
N PHE A 181 2.07 -11.29 18.06
CA PHE A 181 3.19 -12.21 18.25
C PHE A 181 3.76 -12.20 19.67
N ASN A 182 3.15 -11.47 20.59
CA ASN A 182 3.64 -11.28 21.96
C ASN A 182 5.12 -10.81 21.96
N LEU A 183 5.42 -9.79 21.15
CA LEU A 183 6.77 -9.23 21.02
C LEU A 183 6.92 -7.95 21.84
N PRO A 184 8.15 -7.64 22.33
CA PRO A 184 8.46 -6.30 22.76
C PRO A 184 8.21 -5.27 21.65
N LEU A 185 7.75 -4.06 21.98
CA LEU A 185 7.44 -3.02 20.98
C LEU A 185 8.61 -2.74 20.03
N GLN A 186 9.84 -2.68 20.55
CA GLN A 186 11.04 -2.46 19.73
C GLN A 186 11.26 -3.55 18.69
N ALA A 187 10.99 -4.80 19.03
CA ALA A 187 11.10 -5.91 18.09
C ALA A 187 10.00 -5.87 17.04
N ALA A 188 8.76 -5.58 17.46
CA ALA A 188 7.62 -5.43 16.55
C ALA A 188 7.81 -4.26 15.58
N GLU A 189 8.40 -3.17 16.02
CA GLU A 189 8.66 -1.97 15.21
C GLU A 189 9.56 -2.26 14.00
N PHE A 190 10.57 -3.12 14.15
CA PHE A 190 11.43 -3.52 13.02
C PHE A 190 10.71 -4.34 11.95
N ALA A 191 9.59 -4.97 12.29
CA ALA A 191 8.78 -5.69 11.32
C ALA A 191 7.91 -4.75 10.48
N VAL A 192 7.49 -3.60 11.04
CA VAL A 192 6.65 -2.61 10.33
C VAL A 192 7.46 -1.97 9.21
N HIS A 193 6.87 -1.92 8.02
CA HIS A 193 7.53 -1.46 6.80
C HIS A 193 6.62 -0.47 6.04
N ASP A 194 7.05 -0.03 4.86
CA ASP A 194 6.24 0.85 4.00
C ASP A 194 4.93 0.18 3.61
N VAL A 195 3.92 0.99 3.39
CA VAL A 195 2.53 0.56 3.28
C VAL A 195 2.00 0.70 1.85
N LEU A 196 0.89 0.02 1.56
CA LEU A 196 -0.08 0.51 0.60
C LEU A 196 -1.00 1.46 1.35
N ASN A 197 -1.07 2.73 0.90
CA ASN A 197 -1.97 3.75 1.44
C ASN A 197 -3.38 3.56 0.83
N VAL A 198 -4.17 2.72 1.46
CA VAL A 198 -5.50 2.34 0.97
C VAL A 198 -6.44 3.54 1.01
N PHE A 199 -7.10 3.84 -0.11
CA PHE A 199 -8.02 4.97 -0.32
C PHE A 199 -7.39 6.36 -0.21
N MET A 200 -6.12 6.49 0.14
CA MET A 200 -5.46 7.78 0.28
C MET A 200 -5.20 8.41 -1.09
N CYS A 201 -5.66 9.66 -1.28
CA CYS A 201 -5.43 10.41 -2.50
C CYS A 201 -4.18 11.29 -2.37
N THR A 202 -3.16 11.01 -3.19
CA THR A 202 -1.83 11.63 -3.08
C THR A 202 -1.21 11.88 -4.44
N GLY A 203 -0.12 12.64 -4.44
CA GLY A 203 0.66 12.91 -5.64
C GLY A 203 1.91 13.74 -5.33
N PHE A 204 2.53 14.26 -6.40
CA PHE A 204 3.65 15.18 -6.28
C PHE A 204 3.34 16.51 -6.96
N THR A 205 3.71 17.62 -6.30
CA THR A 205 3.64 18.95 -6.92
C THR A 205 4.56 19.00 -8.14
N ARG A 206 4.11 19.62 -9.22
CA ARG A 206 4.84 19.65 -10.50
C ARG A 206 6.10 20.52 -10.46
N ASP A 207 6.08 21.58 -9.64
CA ASP A 207 7.14 22.57 -9.54
C ASP A 207 8.23 22.18 -8.54
N THR A 208 7.86 21.56 -7.42
CA THR A 208 8.79 21.26 -6.33
C THR A 208 9.01 19.77 -6.08
N GLY A 209 8.19 18.90 -6.69
CA GLY A 209 8.24 17.45 -6.45
C GLY A 209 7.86 17.06 -5.02
N GLN A 210 7.19 17.95 -4.28
CA GLN A 210 6.76 17.65 -2.92
C GLN A 210 5.57 16.69 -2.92
N TYR A 211 5.63 15.70 -2.04
CA TYR A 211 4.51 14.80 -1.78
C TYR A 211 3.35 15.59 -1.17
N PHE A 212 2.16 15.43 -1.72
CA PHE A 212 0.93 16.01 -1.21
C PHE A 212 -0.12 14.95 -0.96
N MET A 213 -1.05 15.26 -0.08
CA MET A 213 -2.29 14.54 0.12
C MET A 213 -3.47 15.49 -0.05
N LYS A 214 -4.63 14.95 -0.35
CA LYS A 214 -5.91 15.68 -0.41
C LYS A 214 -7.04 14.78 0.04
N ALA A 215 -8.23 15.36 0.25
CA ALA A 215 -9.41 14.61 0.65
C ALA A 215 -9.62 13.39 -0.24
N SER A 216 -9.72 12.24 0.39
CA SER A 216 -9.99 10.99 -0.31
C SER A 216 -11.37 11.00 -0.95
N PRO A 217 -11.52 10.48 -2.17
CA PRO A 217 -12.83 10.33 -2.80
C PRO A 217 -13.67 9.21 -2.18
N VAL A 218 -13.09 8.39 -1.29
CA VAL A 218 -13.74 7.21 -0.71
C VAL A 218 -15.05 7.55 0.02
N ARG A 219 -16.02 6.67 -0.09
CA ARG A 219 -17.35 6.78 0.56
C ARG A 219 -17.70 5.46 1.22
N PRO A 220 -18.67 5.43 2.14
CA PRO A 220 -19.19 4.19 2.68
C PRO A 220 -19.62 3.21 1.59
N GLY A 221 -19.11 1.98 1.66
CA GLY A 221 -19.32 0.94 0.67
C GLY A 221 -18.23 0.83 -0.39
N ASP A 222 -17.36 1.82 -0.54
CA ASP A 222 -16.18 1.70 -1.41
C ASP A 222 -15.19 0.68 -0.84
N PHE A 223 -14.54 -0.04 -1.74
CA PHE A 223 -13.63 -1.12 -1.37
C PHE A 223 -12.47 -1.28 -2.35
N ILE A 224 -11.41 -1.90 -1.86
CA ILE A 224 -10.36 -2.54 -2.65
C ILE A 224 -10.36 -4.03 -2.30
N GLU A 225 -10.28 -4.89 -3.33
CA GLU A 225 -10.26 -6.34 -3.18
C GLU A 225 -8.96 -6.91 -3.73
N LEU A 226 -8.37 -7.80 -2.94
CA LEU A 226 -7.12 -8.44 -3.29
C LEU A 226 -7.27 -9.97 -3.20
N PHE A 227 -6.48 -10.67 -3.99
CA PHE A 227 -6.34 -12.12 -3.96
C PHE A 227 -4.94 -12.47 -3.47
N ALA A 228 -4.83 -13.34 -2.47
CA ALA A 228 -3.55 -13.74 -1.87
C ALA A 228 -2.85 -14.81 -2.71
N ASP A 229 -1.68 -14.48 -3.27
CA ASP A 229 -0.85 -15.43 -4.01
C ASP A 229 -0.07 -16.38 -3.11
N ILE A 230 0.17 -15.98 -1.86
CA ILE A 230 0.84 -16.76 -0.81
C ILE A 230 0.06 -16.61 0.49
N ASP A 231 0.34 -17.44 1.49
CA ASP A 231 -0.21 -17.24 2.83
C ASP A 231 0.29 -15.91 3.39
N LEU A 232 -0.64 -15.03 3.77
CA LEU A 232 -0.35 -13.68 4.22
C LEU A 232 -0.76 -13.46 5.67
N LEU A 233 0.08 -12.73 6.39
CA LEU A 233 -0.32 -11.91 7.52
C LEU A 233 -0.51 -10.49 7.00
N GLY A 234 -1.67 -9.89 7.24
CA GLY A 234 -1.94 -8.48 7.02
C GLY A 234 -2.04 -7.72 8.34
N ALA A 235 -1.69 -6.44 8.32
CA ALA A 235 -2.06 -5.49 9.35
C ALA A 235 -2.55 -4.20 8.69
N LEU A 236 -3.74 -3.74 9.09
CA LEU A 236 -4.34 -2.52 8.57
C LEU A 236 -4.52 -1.53 9.72
N SER A 237 -4.04 -0.29 9.53
CA SER A 237 -4.29 0.84 10.42
C SER A 237 -5.33 1.76 9.80
N ALA A 238 -6.41 2.07 10.53
CA ALA A 238 -7.31 3.17 10.19
C ALA A 238 -6.62 4.49 10.55
N CYS A 239 -6.23 5.25 9.53
CA CYS A 239 -5.36 6.42 9.68
C CYS A 239 -6.00 7.50 10.56
N PRO A 240 -5.25 8.11 11.50
CA PRO A 240 -5.76 9.20 12.34
C PRO A 240 -6.03 10.51 11.56
N GLY A 241 -5.58 10.61 10.33
CA GLY A 241 -5.93 11.69 9.42
C GLY A 241 -7.34 11.59 8.80
N GLY A 242 -8.10 10.54 9.11
CA GLY A 242 -9.45 10.34 8.57
C GLY A 242 -9.43 10.17 7.06
N ASP A 243 -9.98 11.12 6.32
CA ASP A 243 -9.95 11.19 4.86
C ASP A 243 -8.75 11.98 4.29
N CYS A 244 -7.84 12.45 5.16
CA CYS A 244 -6.68 13.28 4.82
C CYS A 244 -7.03 14.65 4.18
N SER A 245 -8.22 15.19 4.44
CA SER A 245 -8.65 16.48 3.89
C SER A 245 -7.95 17.69 4.52
N ALA A 246 -7.54 17.59 5.79
CA ALA A 246 -6.98 18.70 6.56
C ALA A 246 -5.62 18.37 7.17
N GLU A 247 -5.52 17.25 7.87
CA GLU A 247 -4.35 16.89 8.63
C GLU A 247 -3.93 15.44 8.37
N HIS A 248 -2.63 15.24 8.42
CA HIS A 248 -2.00 13.95 8.17
C HIS A 248 -2.10 13.00 9.38
N SER A 249 -2.06 13.54 10.59
CA SER A 249 -2.09 12.76 11.83
C SER A 249 -2.56 13.65 12.96
N SER A 250 -3.80 13.51 13.38
CA SER A 250 -4.37 14.38 14.40
C SER A 250 -5.51 13.71 15.16
N ASP A 251 -5.79 14.24 16.37
CA ASP A 251 -6.98 13.88 17.13
C ASP A 251 -8.24 14.63 16.66
N GLN A 252 -8.09 15.59 15.75
CA GLN A 252 -9.16 16.47 15.28
C GLN A 252 -9.92 15.91 14.06
N ALA A 253 -9.26 15.10 13.23
CA ALA A 253 -9.90 14.54 12.04
C ALA A 253 -11.05 13.60 12.42
N ALA A 254 -12.14 13.64 11.67
CA ALA A 254 -13.20 12.64 11.76
C ALA A 254 -12.66 11.31 11.24
N CYS A 255 -12.61 10.30 12.10
CA CYS A 255 -12.12 8.98 11.76
C CYS A 255 -13.23 7.94 11.90
N HIS A 256 -13.22 6.98 10.98
CA HIS A 256 -14.21 5.93 10.88
C HIS A 256 -13.54 4.55 10.91
N PRO A 257 -14.27 3.47 11.19
CA PRO A 257 -13.72 2.13 11.10
C PRO A 257 -13.51 1.72 9.64
N LEU A 258 -12.54 0.83 9.43
CA LEU A 258 -12.39 0.05 8.21
C LEU A 258 -12.76 -1.40 8.48
N LEU A 259 -13.24 -2.10 7.46
CA LEU A 259 -13.60 -3.51 7.54
C LEU A 259 -12.69 -4.32 6.63
N VAL A 260 -12.10 -5.39 7.17
CA VAL A 260 -11.39 -6.41 6.38
C VAL A 260 -12.22 -7.68 6.41
N GLU A 261 -12.59 -8.20 5.25
CA GLU A 261 -13.28 -9.47 5.09
C GLU A 261 -12.42 -10.42 4.26
N VAL A 262 -12.31 -11.68 4.70
CA VAL A 262 -11.58 -12.72 3.96
C VAL A 262 -12.58 -13.74 3.42
N PHE A 263 -12.47 -14.05 2.13
CA PHE A 263 -13.38 -14.95 1.45
C PHE A 263 -12.62 -16.15 0.87
N ARG A 264 -13.14 -17.33 1.13
CA ARG A 264 -12.68 -18.58 0.52
C ARG A 264 -13.52 -18.87 -0.73
N PRO A 265 -12.94 -18.93 -1.93
CA PRO A 265 -13.66 -19.37 -3.11
C PRO A 265 -14.02 -20.85 -3.02
N MET A 266 -15.04 -21.28 -3.77
CA MET A 266 -15.41 -22.70 -3.88
C MET A 266 -14.32 -23.53 -4.58
N ALA A 267 -13.65 -22.92 -5.55
CA ALA A 267 -12.47 -23.43 -6.24
C ALA A 267 -11.51 -22.26 -6.54
N PRO A 268 -10.20 -22.51 -6.56
CA PRO A 268 -9.24 -21.49 -6.95
C PRO A 268 -9.53 -20.96 -8.37
N PRO A 269 -9.12 -19.70 -8.69
CA PRO A 269 -9.20 -19.20 -10.06
C PRO A 269 -8.52 -20.16 -11.04
N VAL A 270 -9.13 -20.39 -12.20
CA VAL A 270 -8.59 -21.31 -13.22
C VAL A 270 -7.21 -20.84 -13.66
N GLY A 271 -6.24 -21.75 -13.63
CA GLY A 271 -4.85 -21.47 -14.00
C GLY A 271 -4.00 -20.80 -12.92
N TRP A 272 -4.57 -20.50 -11.74
CA TRP A 272 -3.79 -19.99 -10.63
C TRP A 272 -3.00 -21.10 -9.91
N ALA A 273 -1.78 -20.77 -9.52
CA ALA A 273 -0.97 -21.53 -8.58
C ALA A 273 -0.18 -20.56 -7.70
N PRO A 274 0.17 -20.94 -6.46
CA PRO A 274 0.98 -20.11 -5.58
C PRO A 274 2.29 -19.67 -6.26
N SER A 275 2.62 -18.39 -6.14
CA SER A 275 3.83 -17.84 -6.74
C SER A 275 5.08 -18.35 -6.02
N PRO A 276 6.03 -19.00 -6.75
CA PRO A 276 7.30 -19.40 -6.17
C PRO A 276 8.15 -18.16 -5.86
N ALA A 277 9.11 -18.30 -4.95
CA ALA A 277 10.16 -17.31 -4.79
C ALA A 277 10.96 -17.14 -6.08
N ASN A 278 11.56 -15.96 -6.26
CA ASN A 278 12.38 -15.67 -7.44
C ASN A 278 13.51 -16.70 -7.58
N GLY A 279 13.70 -17.20 -8.79
CA GLY A 279 14.69 -18.27 -9.09
C GLY A 279 16.13 -17.80 -9.22
N TYR A 280 16.44 -16.55 -8.88
CA TYR A 280 17.83 -16.07 -8.89
C TYR A 280 18.68 -16.84 -7.87
N ASP A 281 19.83 -17.33 -8.30
CA ASP A 281 20.71 -18.23 -7.51
C ASP A 281 21.43 -17.55 -6.35
N ARG A 282 21.32 -16.22 -6.24
CA ARG A 282 21.95 -15.37 -5.20
C ARG A 282 23.49 -15.36 -5.25
N SER A 283 24.10 -15.85 -6.34
CA SER A 283 25.55 -15.88 -6.50
C SER A 283 26.18 -14.50 -6.61
N HIS A 284 25.42 -13.49 -7.06
CA HIS A 284 25.91 -12.15 -7.35
C HIS A 284 27.14 -12.14 -8.28
N GLY A 285 27.25 -13.18 -9.15
CA GLY A 285 28.36 -13.33 -10.10
C GLY A 285 29.68 -13.79 -9.48
N ARG A 286 29.63 -14.48 -8.33
CA ARG A 286 30.80 -15.04 -7.65
C ARG A 286 30.67 -16.55 -7.45
#